data_becb7a21d93c8531a114f5d3fa3cfb58
#
_entry.id   becb7a21d93c8531a114f5d3fa3cfb58
#
_cell.length_a   1.000
_cell.length_b   1.000
_cell.length_c   1.000
_cell.angle_alpha   90.00
_cell.angle_beta   90.00
_cell.angle_gamma   90.00
#
_symmetry.space_group_name_H-M   'P 1'
#
loop_
_entity.id
_entity.type
_entity.pdbx_description
1 polymer ?
#
loop_
_entity_poly.entity_id
_entity_poly.type
_entity_poly.pdbx_seq_one_letter_code
_entity_poly.pdbx_strand_id
1 'polypeptide(L)'
;AAGVAKAGAQVVLISGYDGGTGAAPQSSIHNAGLPWELGLSEAHQTLIQNGLRSRVILETDGKLMSGRDVAIAAILGAEEFGFATAPLITMGCIMMRVCNLDTCPCGIATQNPELRKRFCGKPEYVINFMMYIAEELREIMAKLGVRTVEELVGRTDLIKVREKTVTKRAAMADLSQILYSDNSAPQEDKHFKADNVFNFELEKTVDEAVIIPAFKTALKTGKPKTIDIEVSSTNRTLGTIFGSEITKKYKNTLPDDTYTINCKGGGGQSFGAFIPKGLTIRLTGDSNDYFGKGLSGGKLIVAPPEN
;
A
#
# COMPACT_ATOMS: atom_id res chain seq x y z
N ALA A 1 2.88 -2.70 11.61
CA ALA A 1 1.59 -3.13 11.04
C ALA A 1 0.41 -2.36 11.65
N ALA A 2 0.17 -2.42 12.98
CA ALA A 2 -1.03 -1.85 13.61
C ALA A 2 -1.23 -0.34 13.34
N GLY A 3 -0.17 0.48 13.45
CA GLY A 3 -0.26 1.92 13.15
C GLY A 3 -0.65 2.22 11.70
N VAL A 4 -0.11 1.46 10.76
CA VAL A 4 -0.40 1.58 9.32
C VAL A 4 -1.86 1.17 9.05
N ALA A 5 -2.33 0.08 9.65
CA ALA A 5 -3.73 -0.36 9.55
C ALA A 5 -4.71 0.67 10.15
N LYS A 6 -4.38 1.26 11.32
CA LYS A 6 -5.17 2.33 11.93
C LYS A 6 -5.21 3.61 11.08
N ALA A 7 -4.16 3.86 10.30
CA ALA A 7 -4.11 4.98 9.37
C ALA A 7 -4.92 4.75 8.07
N GLY A 8 -5.57 3.60 7.93
CA GLY A 8 -6.45 3.28 6.80
C GLY A 8 -5.76 2.62 5.61
N ALA A 9 -4.56 2.05 5.80
CA ALA A 9 -3.96 1.21 4.76
C ALA A 9 -4.84 -0.02 4.49
N GLN A 10 -4.97 -0.39 3.24
CA GLN A 10 -5.73 -1.56 2.80
C GLN A 10 -4.84 -2.80 2.66
N VAL A 11 -3.58 -2.61 2.28
CA VAL A 11 -2.57 -3.66 2.15
C VAL A 11 -1.36 -3.31 3.01
N VAL A 12 -0.80 -4.29 3.70
CA VAL A 12 0.44 -4.15 4.47
C VAL A 12 1.43 -5.20 3.99
N LEU A 13 2.49 -4.75 3.31
CA LEU A 13 3.57 -5.59 2.80
C LEU A 13 4.64 -5.83 3.87
N ILE A 14 5.03 -7.08 4.04
CA ILE A 14 6.14 -7.54 4.88
C ILE A 14 7.19 -8.18 4.00
N SER A 15 8.30 -7.51 3.78
CA SER A 15 9.35 -7.94 2.82
C SER A 15 10.48 -8.77 3.42
N GLY A 16 10.87 -8.56 4.65
CA GLY A 16 12.07 -9.18 5.23
C GLY A 16 13.39 -8.71 4.57
N TYR A 17 14.50 -9.35 4.91
CA TYR A 17 15.86 -8.98 4.45
C TYR A 17 16.11 -9.27 2.96
N ASP A 18 15.43 -10.24 2.39
CA ASP A 18 15.54 -10.63 0.97
C ASP A 18 14.58 -9.83 0.05
N GLY A 19 13.71 -9.00 0.62
CA GLY A 19 12.85 -8.09 -0.15
C GLY A 19 13.58 -6.84 -0.64
N GLY A 20 12.90 -6.04 -1.47
CA GLY A 20 13.44 -4.79 -2.01
C GLY A 20 14.09 -4.93 -3.37
N THR A 21 15.07 -4.06 -3.67
CA THR A 21 15.66 -3.99 -5.01
C THR A 21 16.61 -5.13 -5.33
N GLY A 22 16.56 -5.64 -6.57
CA GLY A 22 17.55 -6.60 -7.11
C GLY A 22 18.99 -6.08 -7.14
N ALA A 23 19.19 -4.76 -7.07
CA ALA A 23 20.50 -4.10 -7.03
C ALA A 23 21.05 -3.93 -5.60
N ALA A 24 20.35 -4.42 -4.56
CA ALA A 24 20.82 -4.29 -3.18
C ALA A 24 22.19 -4.96 -2.99
N PRO A 25 23.14 -4.29 -2.30
CA PRO A 25 24.45 -4.88 -2.00
C PRO A 25 24.32 -6.14 -1.15
N GLN A 26 25.23 -7.07 -1.30
CA GLN A 26 25.27 -8.30 -0.50
C GLN A 26 25.32 -8.00 1.02
N SER A 27 26.04 -6.95 1.40
CA SER A 27 26.11 -6.50 2.80
C SER A 27 24.75 -6.13 3.37
N SER A 28 23.87 -5.47 2.59
CA SER A 28 22.50 -5.14 3.01
C SER A 28 21.64 -6.39 3.16
N ILE A 29 21.71 -7.31 2.18
CA ILE A 29 20.92 -8.55 2.20
C ILE A 29 21.30 -9.44 3.38
N HIS A 30 22.58 -9.53 3.71
CA HIS A 30 23.04 -10.44 4.78
C HIS A 30 23.03 -9.84 6.19
N ASN A 31 23.05 -8.52 6.31
CA ASN A 31 23.27 -7.86 7.60
C ASN A 31 22.20 -6.83 7.99
N ALA A 32 21.22 -6.54 7.13
CA ALA A 32 20.15 -5.60 7.44
C ALA A 32 18.78 -6.26 7.31
N GLY A 33 18.03 -6.29 8.39
CA GLY A 33 16.69 -6.87 8.45
C GLY A 33 16.68 -8.33 8.93
N LEU A 34 15.46 -8.85 9.09
CA LEU A 34 15.15 -10.19 9.57
C LEU A 34 14.40 -10.98 8.49
N PRO A 35 14.31 -12.32 8.59
CA PRO A 35 13.47 -13.12 7.71
C PRO A 35 12.02 -12.64 7.71
N TRP A 36 11.37 -12.67 6.55
CA TRP A 36 9.97 -12.26 6.41
C TRP A 36 9.03 -13.11 7.27
N GLU A 37 9.36 -14.38 7.51
CA GLU A 37 8.58 -15.30 8.33
C GLU A 37 8.37 -14.76 9.75
N LEU A 38 9.39 -14.16 10.34
CA LEU A 38 9.30 -13.54 11.67
C LEU A 38 8.41 -12.30 11.62
N GLY A 39 8.69 -11.37 10.72
CA GLY A 39 7.93 -10.12 10.60
C GLY A 39 6.47 -10.33 10.22
N LEU A 40 6.19 -11.31 9.36
CA LEU A 40 4.84 -11.67 8.95
C LEU A 40 4.04 -12.25 10.12
N SER A 41 4.61 -13.21 10.85
CA SER A 41 3.96 -13.81 12.02
C SER A 41 3.68 -12.75 13.10
N GLU A 42 4.66 -11.92 13.44
CA GLU A 42 4.47 -10.81 14.41
C GLU A 42 3.39 -9.82 13.94
N ALA A 43 3.40 -9.44 12.66
CA ALA A 43 2.39 -8.52 12.11
C ALA A 43 0.99 -9.12 12.19
N HIS A 44 0.85 -10.38 11.77
CA HIS A 44 -0.42 -11.12 11.82
C HIS A 44 -0.98 -11.19 13.23
N GLN A 45 -0.19 -11.65 14.20
CA GLN A 45 -0.63 -11.77 15.60
C GLN A 45 -0.94 -10.40 16.22
N THR A 46 -0.12 -9.38 15.97
CA THR A 46 -0.37 -8.02 16.45
C THR A 46 -1.67 -7.45 15.91
N LEU A 47 -1.99 -7.69 14.64
CA LEU A 47 -3.24 -7.23 14.05
C LEU A 47 -4.45 -7.97 14.63
N ILE A 48 -4.34 -9.26 14.90
CA ILE A 48 -5.40 -10.04 15.59
C ILE A 48 -5.65 -9.46 16.98
N GLN A 49 -4.62 -9.33 17.81
CA GLN A 49 -4.72 -8.82 19.18
C GLN A 49 -5.31 -7.42 19.28
N ASN A 50 -5.18 -6.61 18.22
CA ASN A 50 -5.75 -5.26 18.15
C ASN A 50 -7.10 -5.19 17.42
N GLY A 51 -7.70 -6.31 16.99
CA GLY A 51 -8.95 -6.34 16.21
C GLY A 51 -8.83 -5.64 14.84
N LEU A 52 -7.65 -5.65 14.26
CA LEU A 52 -7.34 -4.95 13.00
C LEU A 52 -7.09 -5.91 11.83
N ARG A 53 -6.94 -7.22 12.09
CA ARG A 53 -6.49 -8.17 11.07
C ARG A 53 -7.46 -8.23 9.87
N SER A 54 -8.74 -8.24 10.14
CA SER A 54 -9.76 -8.30 9.08
C SER A 54 -9.92 -7.01 8.26
N ARG A 55 -9.25 -5.92 8.64
CA ARG A 55 -9.31 -4.64 7.92
C ARG A 55 -8.28 -4.51 6.81
N VAL A 56 -7.23 -5.32 6.82
CA VAL A 56 -6.09 -5.21 5.92
C VAL A 56 -5.74 -6.55 5.32
N ILE A 57 -5.29 -6.52 4.06
CA ILE A 57 -4.64 -7.65 3.42
C ILE A 57 -3.18 -7.66 3.90
N LEU A 58 -2.67 -8.81 4.31
CA LEU A 58 -1.24 -9.00 4.53
C LEU A 58 -0.60 -9.59 3.27
N GLU A 59 0.35 -8.86 2.74
CA GLU A 59 1.19 -9.30 1.64
C GLU A 59 2.60 -9.63 2.15
N THR A 60 3.25 -10.62 1.57
CA THR A 60 4.67 -10.87 1.82
C THR A 60 5.43 -11.12 0.53
N ASP A 61 6.67 -10.67 0.51
CA ASP A 61 7.67 -10.98 -0.50
C ASP A 61 9.01 -11.34 0.17
N GLY A 62 10.08 -11.42 -0.58
CA GLY A 62 11.38 -11.75 -0.04
C GLY A 62 11.80 -13.16 -0.43
N LYS A 63 11.87 -13.40 -1.74
CA LYS A 63 12.41 -14.63 -2.33
C LYS A 63 11.48 -15.85 -2.21
N LEU A 64 10.19 -15.64 -2.38
CA LEU A 64 9.27 -16.74 -2.61
C LEU A 64 9.60 -17.40 -3.96
N MET A 65 9.85 -18.71 -3.97
CA MET A 65 10.38 -19.43 -5.14
C MET A 65 9.53 -20.66 -5.50
N SER A 66 8.66 -21.12 -4.60
CA SER A 66 7.91 -22.37 -4.74
C SER A 66 6.50 -22.26 -4.14
N GLY A 67 5.63 -23.20 -4.49
CA GLY A 67 4.31 -23.33 -3.87
C GLY A 67 4.39 -23.65 -2.38
N ARG A 68 5.48 -24.32 -1.95
CA ARG A 68 5.75 -24.55 -0.54
C ARG A 68 6.02 -23.26 0.22
N ASP A 69 6.77 -22.30 -0.35
CA ASP A 69 7.02 -21.01 0.27
C ASP A 69 5.71 -20.22 0.42
N VAL A 70 4.86 -20.27 -0.61
CA VAL A 70 3.51 -19.67 -0.58
C VAL A 70 2.64 -20.30 0.52
N ALA A 71 2.65 -21.63 0.63
CA ALA A 71 1.89 -22.33 1.67
C ALA A 71 2.35 -21.91 3.08
N ILE A 72 3.68 -21.82 3.32
CA ILE A 72 4.23 -21.35 4.60
C ILE A 72 3.82 -19.89 4.85
N ALA A 73 3.92 -19.04 3.84
CA ALA A 73 3.53 -17.63 3.98
C ALA A 73 2.04 -17.49 4.33
N ALA A 74 1.15 -18.24 3.68
CA ALA A 74 -0.27 -18.26 4.03
C ALA A 74 -0.50 -18.74 5.47
N ILE A 75 0.13 -19.85 5.87
CA ILE A 75 0.03 -20.38 7.23
C ILE A 75 0.51 -19.37 8.28
N LEU A 76 1.51 -18.54 7.96
CA LEU A 76 1.99 -17.47 8.84
C LEU A 76 1.17 -16.17 8.76
N GLY A 77 0.18 -16.11 7.87
CA GLY A 77 -0.80 -15.02 7.85
C GLY A 77 -0.87 -14.18 6.57
N ALA A 78 -0.12 -14.50 5.50
CA ALA A 78 -0.20 -13.77 4.23
C ALA A 78 -1.41 -14.21 3.39
N GLU A 79 -1.98 -13.27 2.64
CA GLU A 79 -3.06 -13.47 1.67
C GLU A 79 -2.63 -13.12 0.26
N GLU A 80 -1.60 -12.27 0.12
CA GLU A 80 -0.98 -11.90 -1.15
C GLU A 80 0.51 -12.20 -1.13
N PHE A 81 1.08 -12.52 -2.29
CA PHE A 81 2.42 -13.07 -2.41
C PHE A 81 3.19 -12.38 -3.53
N GLY A 82 4.29 -11.70 -3.18
CA GLY A 82 5.14 -11.00 -4.12
C GLY A 82 6.28 -11.87 -4.66
N PHE A 83 6.47 -11.85 -5.97
CA PHE A 83 7.52 -12.60 -6.66
C PHE A 83 8.39 -11.65 -7.49
N ALA A 84 9.70 -11.63 -7.25
CA ALA A 84 10.65 -10.88 -8.04
C ALA A 84 11.77 -11.77 -8.59
N THR A 85 12.52 -12.43 -7.72
CA THR A 85 13.68 -13.24 -8.10
C THR A 85 13.28 -14.42 -9.01
N ALA A 86 12.21 -15.12 -8.69
CA ALA A 86 11.76 -16.28 -9.46
C ALA A 86 11.39 -15.91 -10.91
N PRO A 87 10.51 -14.93 -11.19
CA PRO A 87 10.25 -14.46 -12.55
C PRO A 87 11.51 -13.96 -13.28
N LEU A 88 12.43 -13.27 -12.59
CA LEU A 88 13.68 -12.80 -13.19
C LEU A 88 14.54 -13.97 -13.66
N ILE A 89 14.67 -15.02 -12.86
CA ILE A 89 15.46 -16.22 -13.22
C ILE A 89 14.82 -16.92 -14.44
N THR A 90 13.49 -17.05 -14.46
CA THR A 90 12.80 -17.66 -15.62
C THR A 90 13.01 -16.86 -16.91
N MET A 91 13.26 -15.56 -16.82
CA MET A 91 13.59 -14.69 -17.95
C MET A 91 15.09 -14.68 -18.31
N GLY A 92 15.91 -15.48 -17.64
CA GLY A 92 17.34 -15.61 -17.91
C GLY A 92 18.24 -14.68 -17.07
N CYS A 93 17.76 -14.14 -15.96
CA CYS A 93 18.59 -13.38 -15.04
C CYS A 93 19.61 -14.28 -14.33
N ILE A 94 20.88 -13.91 -14.36
CA ILE A 94 21.98 -14.63 -13.71
C ILE A 94 22.38 -14.04 -12.36
N MET A 95 21.57 -13.14 -11.82
CA MET A 95 21.72 -12.53 -10.50
C MET A 95 23.08 -11.82 -10.26
N MET A 96 23.62 -11.16 -11.30
CA MET A 96 24.86 -10.38 -11.21
C MET A 96 24.76 -9.13 -10.31
N ARG A 97 23.54 -8.69 -9.98
CA ARG A 97 23.26 -7.52 -9.13
C ARG A 97 23.88 -6.18 -9.59
N VAL A 98 24.03 -6.02 -10.90
CA VAL A 98 24.48 -4.77 -11.55
C VAL A 98 23.33 -3.98 -12.18
N CYS A 99 22.11 -4.19 -11.68
CA CYS A 99 20.88 -3.65 -12.24
C CYS A 99 20.82 -2.12 -12.27
N ASN A 100 21.55 -1.46 -11.38
CA ASN A 100 21.62 0.00 -11.27
C ASN A 100 22.71 0.65 -12.14
N LEU A 101 23.52 -0.14 -12.87
CA LEU A 101 24.68 0.37 -13.60
C LEU A 101 24.48 0.43 -15.11
N ASP A 102 23.30 0.13 -15.62
CA ASP A 102 22.99 0.01 -17.06
C ASP A 102 23.89 -1.00 -17.83
N THR A 103 24.52 -1.94 -17.10
CA THR A 103 25.46 -2.93 -17.62
C THR A 103 24.96 -4.37 -17.52
N CYS A 104 23.64 -4.56 -17.40
CA CYS A 104 23.05 -5.89 -17.24
C CYS A 104 23.43 -6.83 -18.39
N PRO A 105 24.19 -7.92 -18.13
CA PRO A 105 24.67 -8.79 -19.20
C PRO A 105 23.56 -9.61 -19.86
N CYS A 106 22.42 -9.80 -19.16
CA CYS A 106 21.27 -10.53 -19.68
C CYS A 106 20.28 -9.63 -20.46
N GLY A 107 20.55 -8.33 -20.57
CA GLY A 107 19.66 -7.40 -21.28
C GLY A 107 18.34 -7.07 -20.59
N ILE A 108 18.17 -7.44 -19.30
CA ILE A 108 16.93 -7.23 -18.56
C ILE A 108 16.87 -5.80 -17.99
N ALA A 109 17.86 -5.42 -17.18
CA ALA A 109 17.91 -4.12 -16.48
C ALA A 109 18.92 -3.20 -17.17
N THR A 110 18.66 -2.82 -18.41
CA THR A 110 19.51 -1.92 -19.19
C THR A 110 18.73 -1.21 -20.28
N GLN A 111 19.11 0.03 -20.62
CA GLN A 111 18.66 0.77 -21.79
C GLN A 111 19.66 0.69 -22.95
N ASN A 112 20.86 0.14 -22.72
CA ASN A 112 21.87 -0.02 -23.78
C ASN A 112 21.34 -0.93 -24.89
N PRO A 113 21.25 -0.46 -26.17
CA PRO A 113 20.68 -1.22 -27.27
C PRO A 113 21.42 -2.56 -27.55
N GLU A 114 22.74 -2.61 -27.38
CA GLU A 114 23.53 -3.80 -27.65
C GLU A 114 23.34 -4.86 -26.55
N LEU A 115 23.19 -4.44 -25.29
CA LEU A 115 22.89 -5.37 -24.20
C LEU A 115 21.45 -5.87 -24.27
N ARG A 116 20.51 -5.03 -24.66
CA ARG A 116 19.09 -5.44 -24.82
C ARG A 116 18.90 -6.55 -25.86
N LYS A 117 19.73 -6.62 -26.89
CA LYS A 117 19.71 -7.73 -27.87
C LYS A 117 19.97 -9.11 -27.26
N ARG A 118 20.58 -9.16 -26.08
CA ARG A 118 20.88 -10.42 -25.37
C ARG A 118 19.69 -10.96 -24.58
N PHE A 119 18.62 -10.19 -24.44
CA PHE A 119 17.42 -10.62 -23.70
C PHE A 119 16.73 -11.77 -24.47
N CYS A 120 16.62 -12.91 -23.80
CA CYS A 120 16.03 -14.14 -24.35
C CYS A 120 14.75 -14.57 -23.63
N GLY A 121 14.28 -13.78 -22.66
CA GLY A 121 13.06 -14.09 -21.90
C GLY A 121 11.81 -14.03 -22.79
N LYS A 122 10.84 -14.86 -22.44
CA LYS A 122 9.51 -14.89 -23.08
C LYS A 122 8.43 -14.85 -22.01
N PRO A 123 7.28 -14.21 -22.27
CA PRO A 123 6.16 -14.17 -21.31
C PRO A 123 5.73 -15.58 -20.87
N GLU A 124 5.74 -16.54 -21.78
CA GLU A 124 5.32 -17.94 -21.55
C GLU A 124 6.16 -18.62 -20.45
N TYR A 125 7.44 -18.25 -20.32
CA TYR A 125 8.29 -18.82 -19.27
C TYR A 125 7.81 -18.41 -17.86
N VAL A 126 7.42 -17.15 -17.70
CA VAL A 126 6.88 -16.63 -16.44
C VAL A 126 5.50 -17.23 -16.19
N ILE A 127 4.63 -17.25 -17.19
CA ILE A 127 3.28 -17.85 -17.11
C ILE A 127 3.38 -19.29 -16.63
N ASN A 128 4.18 -20.11 -17.32
CA ASN A 128 4.33 -21.52 -16.97
C ASN A 128 4.88 -21.71 -15.57
N PHE A 129 5.88 -20.90 -15.18
CA PHE A 129 6.47 -20.98 -13.85
C PHE A 129 5.44 -20.65 -12.75
N MET A 130 4.65 -19.61 -12.94
CA MET A 130 3.59 -19.25 -11.99
C MET A 130 2.48 -20.31 -11.92
N MET A 131 2.15 -20.92 -13.04
CA MET A 131 1.22 -22.06 -13.06
C MET A 131 1.75 -23.26 -12.26
N TYR A 132 3.05 -23.56 -12.36
CA TYR A 132 3.67 -24.63 -11.57
C TYR A 132 3.69 -24.32 -10.08
N ILE A 133 3.95 -23.06 -9.68
CA ILE A 133 3.83 -22.64 -8.28
C ILE A 133 2.39 -22.86 -7.78
N ALA A 134 1.40 -22.45 -8.57
CA ALA A 134 0.00 -22.61 -8.20
C ALA A 134 -0.39 -24.09 -8.07
N GLU A 135 0.09 -24.96 -8.98
CA GLU A 135 -0.18 -26.38 -8.92
C GLU A 135 0.47 -27.05 -7.71
N GLU A 136 1.75 -26.73 -7.41
CA GLU A 136 2.43 -27.21 -6.21
C GLU A 136 1.68 -26.78 -4.93
N LEU A 137 1.22 -25.51 -4.88
CA LEU A 137 0.41 -25.02 -3.77
C LEU A 137 -0.89 -25.84 -3.63
N ARG A 138 -1.60 -26.09 -4.72
CA ARG A 138 -2.83 -26.89 -4.72
C ARG A 138 -2.58 -28.31 -4.21
N GLU A 139 -1.48 -28.95 -4.62
CA GLU A 139 -1.11 -30.27 -4.11
C GLU A 139 -0.84 -30.27 -2.60
N ILE A 140 -0.16 -29.23 -2.10
CA ILE A 140 0.09 -29.06 -0.66
C ILE A 140 -1.23 -28.86 0.08
N MET A 141 -2.09 -27.96 -0.39
CA MET A 141 -3.40 -27.70 0.20
C MET A 141 -4.27 -28.95 0.24
N ALA A 142 -4.27 -29.76 -0.83
CA ALA A 142 -4.99 -31.03 -0.88
C ALA A 142 -4.48 -32.03 0.17
N LYS A 143 -3.17 -32.11 0.38
CA LYS A 143 -2.55 -32.96 1.43
C LYS A 143 -2.90 -32.47 2.85
N LEU A 144 -3.09 -31.17 3.04
CA LEU A 144 -3.49 -30.53 4.29
C LEU A 144 -5.01 -30.58 4.53
N GLY A 145 -5.80 -30.93 3.51
CA GLY A 145 -7.26 -31.01 3.59
C GLY A 145 -7.96 -29.64 3.55
N VAL A 146 -7.30 -28.59 3.02
CA VAL A 146 -7.86 -27.25 2.84
C VAL A 146 -8.17 -26.98 1.38
N ARG A 147 -9.22 -26.17 1.11
CA ARG A 147 -9.71 -25.91 -0.26
C ARG A 147 -9.37 -24.51 -0.76
N THR A 148 -9.28 -23.53 0.12
CA THR A 148 -9.00 -22.14 -0.21
C THR A 148 -7.79 -21.62 0.55
N VAL A 149 -7.17 -20.55 0.04
CA VAL A 149 -6.03 -19.92 0.72
C VAL A 149 -6.49 -19.29 2.04
N GLU A 150 -7.70 -18.74 2.09
CA GLU A 150 -8.28 -18.17 3.31
C GLU A 150 -8.40 -19.21 4.44
N GLU A 151 -8.73 -20.46 4.11
CA GLU A 151 -8.74 -21.57 5.09
C GLU A 151 -7.34 -21.89 5.62
N LEU A 152 -6.29 -21.53 4.90
CA LEU A 152 -4.89 -21.76 5.27
C LEU A 152 -4.30 -20.63 6.11
N VAL A 153 -4.85 -19.41 5.98
CA VAL A 153 -4.30 -18.20 6.63
C VAL A 153 -4.28 -18.34 8.14
N GLY A 154 -3.08 -18.18 8.73
CA GLY A 154 -2.88 -18.24 10.18
C GLY A 154 -2.98 -19.62 10.82
N ARG A 155 -3.08 -20.70 10.02
CA ARG A 155 -3.22 -22.09 10.50
C ARG A 155 -1.87 -22.72 10.88
N THR A 156 -1.16 -22.11 11.85
CA THR A 156 0.16 -22.60 12.33
C THR A 156 0.10 -24.01 12.94
N ASP A 157 -1.09 -24.50 13.26
CA ASP A 157 -1.34 -25.89 13.66
C ASP A 157 -1.04 -26.92 12.55
N LEU A 158 -1.00 -26.48 11.28
CA LEU A 158 -0.72 -27.34 10.12
C LEU A 158 0.78 -27.54 9.86
N ILE A 159 1.66 -26.82 10.57
CA ILE A 159 3.11 -26.98 10.45
C ILE A 159 3.75 -27.25 11.80
N LYS A 160 4.88 -27.93 11.77
CA LYS A 160 5.69 -28.18 12.95
C LYS A 160 7.18 -28.03 12.64
N VAL A 161 7.95 -27.74 13.67
CA VAL A 161 9.41 -27.70 13.58
C VAL A 161 9.93 -29.10 13.27
N ARG A 162 10.90 -29.19 12.36
CA ARG A 162 11.55 -30.45 12.00
C ARG A 162 12.35 -30.97 13.19
N GLU A 163 12.13 -32.21 13.58
CA GLU A 163 12.82 -32.86 14.70
C GLU A 163 14.33 -33.06 14.44
N LYS A 164 14.68 -33.41 13.20
CA LYS A 164 16.09 -33.58 12.78
C LYS A 164 16.53 -32.39 11.97
N THR A 165 17.42 -31.58 12.51
CA THR A 165 18.02 -30.43 11.84
C THR A 165 19.33 -30.81 11.17
N VAL A 166 19.65 -30.12 10.06
CA VAL A 166 20.88 -30.38 9.27
C VAL A 166 22.15 -29.89 9.96
N THR A 167 22.02 -28.87 10.81
CA THR A 167 23.16 -28.25 11.50
C THR A 167 22.89 -28.03 12.99
N LYS A 168 23.95 -27.98 13.79
CA LYS A 168 23.85 -27.63 15.22
C LYS A 168 23.22 -26.26 15.44
N ARG A 169 23.52 -25.27 14.57
CA ARG A 169 22.95 -23.93 14.66
C ARG A 169 21.44 -23.91 14.41
N ALA A 170 20.97 -24.70 13.44
CA ALA A 170 19.53 -24.81 13.17
C ALA A 170 18.79 -25.49 14.35
N ALA A 171 19.46 -26.41 15.08
CA ALA A 171 18.90 -27.05 16.27
C ALA A 171 18.72 -26.08 17.46
N MET A 172 19.42 -24.95 17.46
CA MET A 172 19.33 -23.92 18.51
C MET A 172 18.25 -22.87 18.23
N ALA A 173 17.63 -22.88 17.04
CA ALA A 173 16.59 -21.92 16.69
C ALA A 173 15.28 -22.27 17.42
N ASP A 174 14.81 -21.35 18.24
CA ASP A 174 13.47 -21.39 18.81
C ASP A 174 12.47 -20.73 17.85
N LEU A 175 11.59 -21.53 17.28
CA LEU A 175 10.53 -21.08 16.36
C LEU A 175 9.16 -20.97 17.02
N SER A 176 9.06 -21.18 18.34
CA SER A 176 7.80 -21.19 19.07
C SER A 176 7.00 -19.89 18.90
N GLN A 177 7.68 -18.75 18.88
CA GLN A 177 7.06 -17.44 18.68
C GLN A 177 6.50 -17.25 17.27
N ILE A 178 7.18 -17.77 16.25
CA ILE A 178 6.72 -17.71 14.84
C ILE A 178 5.49 -18.59 14.65
N LEU A 179 5.44 -19.74 15.33
CA LEU A 179 4.34 -20.71 15.25
C LEU A 179 3.22 -20.45 16.27
N TYR A 180 3.37 -19.43 17.10
CA TYR A 180 2.30 -19.04 18.02
C TYR A 180 1.04 -18.64 17.24
N SER A 181 -0.11 -19.05 17.71
CA SER A 181 -1.42 -18.64 17.19
C SER A 181 -2.28 -18.11 18.33
N ASP A 182 -2.73 -16.87 18.18
CA ASP A 182 -3.75 -16.33 19.06
C ASP A 182 -5.11 -16.93 18.69
N ASN A 183 -5.64 -17.74 19.58
CA ASN A 183 -6.93 -18.39 19.41
C ASN A 183 -8.10 -17.59 20.03
N SER A 184 -7.85 -16.36 20.48
CA SER A 184 -8.88 -15.47 21.00
C SER A 184 -9.85 -14.97 19.92
N ALA A 185 -9.36 -14.87 18.67
CA ALA A 185 -10.17 -14.48 17.52
C ALA A 185 -10.67 -15.72 16.74
N PRO A 186 -11.92 -15.73 16.26
CA PRO A 186 -12.42 -16.77 15.39
C PRO A 186 -11.64 -16.78 14.06
N GLN A 187 -11.57 -17.96 13.41
CA GLN A 187 -10.80 -18.13 12.16
C GLN A 187 -11.21 -17.14 11.07
N GLU A 188 -12.48 -16.82 10.98
CA GLU A 188 -13.03 -15.85 10.04
C GLU A 188 -12.53 -14.40 10.23
N ASP A 189 -12.00 -14.05 11.40
CA ASP A 189 -11.39 -12.75 11.69
C ASP A 189 -9.87 -12.74 11.50
N LYS A 190 -9.28 -13.88 11.16
CA LYS A 190 -7.84 -14.04 10.92
C LYS A 190 -7.41 -13.74 9.47
N HIS A 191 -8.34 -13.35 8.60
CA HIS A 191 -8.08 -12.93 7.23
C HIS A 191 -8.88 -11.66 6.88
N PHE A 192 -8.61 -11.07 5.72
CA PHE A 192 -9.28 -9.85 5.25
C PHE A 192 -10.78 -10.06 5.02
N LYS A 193 -11.56 -9.05 5.41
CA LYS A 193 -13.00 -8.94 5.11
C LYS A 193 -13.30 -7.61 4.44
N ALA A 194 -13.84 -7.63 3.24
CA ALA A 194 -14.14 -6.42 2.48
C ALA A 194 -15.07 -5.44 3.22
N ASP A 195 -15.99 -5.96 4.04
CA ASP A 195 -16.92 -5.16 4.82
C ASP A 195 -16.27 -4.44 6.03
N ASN A 196 -15.04 -4.82 6.40
CA ASN A 196 -14.30 -4.23 7.52
C ASN A 196 -13.26 -3.18 7.11
N VAL A 197 -13.23 -2.81 5.83
CA VAL A 197 -12.31 -1.77 5.31
C VAL A 197 -12.53 -0.46 6.06
N PHE A 198 -11.44 0.25 6.35
CA PHE A 198 -11.50 1.54 7.03
C PHE A 198 -12.33 2.54 6.22
N ASN A 199 -13.41 3.04 6.81
CA ASN A 199 -14.20 4.12 6.24
C ASN A 199 -13.63 5.47 6.66
N PHE A 200 -13.15 6.26 5.70
CA PHE A 200 -12.63 7.61 5.94
C PHE A 200 -13.74 8.65 6.20
N GLU A 201 -15.01 8.25 6.06
CA GLU A 201 -16.18 9.13 6.27
C GLU A 201 -16.08 10.44 5.47
N LEU A 202 -15.61 10.35 4.21
CA LEU A 202 -15.39 11.52 3.36
C LEU A 202 -16.65 12.34 3.16
N GLU A 203 -17.82 11.72 3.23
CA GLU A 203 -19.13 12.37 3.18
C GLU A 203 -19.36 13.39 4.30
N LYS A 204 -18.61 13.29 5.41
CA LYS A 204 -18.66 14.25 6.54
C LYS A 204 -17.72 15.44 6.37
N THR A 205 -16.86 15.42 5.37
CA THR A 205 -15.94 16.54 5.10
C THR A 205 -16.71 17.78 4.64
N VAL A 206 -16.17 18.98 4.90
CA VAL A 206 -16.78 20.23 4.45
C VAL A 206 -16.90 20.27 2.93
N ASP A 207 -15.96 19.67 2.22
CA ASP A 207 -16.01 19.58 0.75
C ASP A 207 -17.27 18.85 0.27
N GLU A 208 -17.52 17.65 0.80
CA GLU A 208 -18.67 16.81 0.41
C GLU A 208 -19.98 17.30 0.97
N ALA A 209 -20.00 17.73 2.25
CA ALA A 209 -21.23 18.11 2.93
C ALA A 209 -21.74 19.51 2.55
N VAL A 210 -20.84 20.45 2.22
CA VAL A 210 -21.17 21.86 2.02
C VAL A 210 -20.74 22.37 0.65
N ILE A 211 -19.46 22.25 0.31
CA ILE A 211 -18.88 22.93 -0.86
C ILE A 211 -19.43 22.33 -2.17
N ILE A 212 -19.32 21.03 -2.37
CA ILE A 212 -19.76 20.36 -3.60
C ILE A 212 -21.25 20.57 -3.85
N PRO A 213 -22.16 20.38 -2.88
CA PRO A 213 -23.57 20.71 -3.04
C PRO A 213 -23.82 22.17 -3.42
N ALA A 214 -23.12 23.11 -2.76
CA ALA A 214 -23.28 24.53 -3.05
C ALA A 214 -22.84 24.87 -4.49
N PHE A 215 -21.77 24.27 -4.99
CA PHE A 215 -21.27 24.49 -6.34
C PHE A 215 -21.88 23.59 -7.41
N LYS A 216 -22.78 22.69 -7.11
CA LYS A 216 -23.32 21.66 -8.01
C LYS A 216 -23.73 22.21 -9.40
N THR A 217 -24.50 23.32 -9.43
CA THR A 217 -24.94 23.95 -10.68
C THR A 217 -23.80 24.69 -11.36
N ALA A 218 -22.98 25.45 -10.62
CA ALA A 218 -21.83 26.16 -11.14
C ALA A 218 -20.83 25.19 -11.76
N LEU A 219 -20.53 24.07 -11.07
CA LEU A 219 -19.65 23.02 -11.57
C LEU A 219 -20.19 22.40 -12.88
N LYS A 220 -21.52 22.26 -13.04
CA LYS A 220 -22.10 21.76 -14.29
C LYS A 220 -21.94 22.73 -15.46
N THR A 221 -22.10 24.03 -15.22
CA THR A 221 -22.21 25.07 -16.25
C THR A 221 -20.92 25.83 -16.52
N GLY A 222 -19.93 25.73 -15.63
CA GLY A 222 -18.68 26.54 -15.68
C GLY A 222 -18.90 28.02 -15.30
N LYS A 223 -20.09 28.41 -14.82
CA LYS A 223 -20.38 29.80 -14.44
C LYS A 223 -19.71 30.16 -13.12
N PRO A 224 -19.18 31.40 -13.00
CA PRO A 224 -18.60 31.89 -11.76
C PRO A 224 -19.57 31.79 -10.58
N LYS A 225 -19.04 31.44 -9.41
CA LYS A 225 -19.81 31.41 -8.17
C LYS A 225 -18.91 31.65 -6.96
N THR A 226 -19.45 32.36 -5.98
CA THR A 226 -18.81 32.60 -4.68
C THR A 226 -19.71 32.06 -3.58
N ILE A 227 -19.10 31.48 -2.54
CA ILE A 227 -19.78 31.09 -1.28
C ILE A 227 -18.97 31.57 -0.08
N ASP A 228 -19.67 31.78 1.03
CA ASP A 228 -19.09 32.12 2.33
C ASP A 228 -19.35 30.98 3.30
N ILE A 229 -18.32 30.54 4.04
CA ILE A 229 -18.41 29.44 5.00
C ILE A 229 -17.60 29.73 6.25
N GLU A 230 -18.03 29.21 7.38
CA GLU A 230 -17.20 29.14 8.60
C GLU A 230 -16.38 27.86 8.62
N VAL A 231 -15.16 27.97 9.10
CA VAL A 231 -14.22 26.85 9.17
C VAL A 231 -13.54 26.77 10.53
N SER A 232 -13.15 25.57 10.90
CA SER A 232 -12.40 25.29 12.13
C SER A 232 -11.13 24.47 11.82
N SER A 233 -10.21 24.43 12.78
CA SER A 233 -8.96 23.65 12.66
C SER A 233 -9.17 22.15 12.45
N THR A 234 -10.36 21.63 12.69
CA THR A 234 -10.74 20.23 12.42
C THR A 234 -11.09 19.98 10.96
N ASN A 235 -11.38 21.03 10.17
CA ASN A 235 -11.67 20.91 8.74
C ASN A 235 -10.36 20.77 7.94
N ARG A 236 -9.79 19.57 7.95
CA ARG A 236 -8.54 19.25 7.27
C ARG A 236 -8.73 19.16 5.77
N THR A 237 -7.70 19.46 4.99
CA THR A 237 -7.64 19.29 3.51
C THR A 237 -8.79 19.99 2.75
N LEU A 238 -9.39 21.02 3.33
CA LEU A 238 -10.50 21.74 2.72
C LEU A 238 -10.14 22.22 1.30
N GLY A 239 -11.03 22.01 0.35
CA GLY A 239 -10.86 22.36 -1.05
C GLY A 239 -10.22 21.26 -1.91
N THR A 240 -9.67 20.19 -1.32
CA THR A 240 -8.98 19.13 -2.06
C THR A 240 -9.94 18.26 -2.87
N ILE A 241 -11.05 17.80 -2.27
CA ILE A 241 -12.04 16.96 -2.97
C ILE A 241 -12.76 17.80 -4.04
N PHE A 242 -13.16 19.02 -3.72
CA PHE A 242 -13.77 19.91 -4.69
C PHE A 242 -12.80 20.26 -5.84
N GLY A 243 -11.53 20.49 -5.53
CA GLY A 243 -10.47 20.67 -6.52
C GLY A 243 -10.30 19.48 -7.47
N SER A 244 -10.44 18.26 -6.95
CA SER A 244 -10.46 17.03 -7.75
C SER A 244 -11.63 17.01 -8.74
N GLU A 245 -12.85 17.37 -8.28
CA GLU A 245 -14.03 17.45 -9.17
C GLU A 245 -13.89 18.51 -10.27
N ILE A 246 -13.27 19.65 -9.95
CA ILE A 246 -12.92 20.67 -10.94
C ILE A 246 -11.94 20.08 -11.98
N THR A 247 -10.88 19.46 -11.53
CA THR A 247 -9.82 18.90 -12.39
C THR A 247 -10.35 17.79 -13.29
N LYS A 248 -11.16 16.88 -12.77
CA LYS A 248 -11.81 15.83 -13.57
C LYS A 248 -12.59 16.42 -14.74
N LYS A 249 -13.31 17.52 -14.52
CA LYS A 249 -14.19 18.09 -15.52
C LYS A 249 -13.52 19.09 -16.44
N TYR A 250 -12.74 19.99 -15.90
CA TYR A 250 -12.22 21.16 -16.63
C TYR A 250 -10.71 21.12 -16.87
N LYS A 251 -10.00 20.18 -16.25
CA LYS A 251 -8.53 20.16 -16.29
C LYS A 251 -7.98 21.52 -15.83
N ASN A 252 -7.26 22.25 -16.69
CA ASN A 252 -6.67 23.56 -16.42
C ASN A 252 -7.32 24.68 -17.26
N THR A 253 -8.54 24.49 -17.76
CA THR A 253 -9.18 25.42 -18.73
C THR A 253 -10.01 26.52 -18.10
N LEU A 254 -10.34 26.43 -16.80
CA LEU A 254 -11.12 27.45 -16.13
C LEU A 254 -10.33 28.76 -16.00
N PRO A 255 -10.99 29.92 -16.22
CA PRO A 255 -10.43 31.22 -15.85
C PRO A 255 -10.18 31.30 -14.33
N ASP A 256 -9.23 32.12 -13.93
CA ASP A 256 -8.99 32.43 -12.53
C ASP A 256 -10.25 32.97 -11.86
N ASP A 257 -10.39 32.71 -10.55
CA ASP A 257 -11.51 33.19 -9.73
C ASP A 257 -12.91 32.74 -10.21
N THR A 258 -12.99 31.67 -11.04
CA THR A 258 -14.27 31.11 -11.46
C THR A 258 -15.09 30.60 -10.25
N TYR A 259 -14.42 29.90 -9.33
CA TYR A 259 -15.03 29.47 -8.08
C TYR A 259 -14.27 30.10 -6.92
N THR A 260 -15.01 30.80 -6.05
CA THR A 260 -14.43 31.46 -4.88
C THR A 260 -15.10 30.94 -3.61
N ILE A 261 -14.29 30.60 -2.62
CA ILE A 261 -14.74 30.21 -1.29
C ILE A 261 -14.13 31.18 -0.29
N ASN A 262 -14.95 31.97 0.37
CA ASN A 262 -14.53 32.82 1.48
C ASN A 262 -14.72 32.06 2.77
N CYS A 263 -13.67 31.83 3.51
CA CYS A 263 -13.63 31.11 4.79
C CYS A 263 -13.35 32.07 5.93
N LYS A 264 -14.05 31.92 7.05
CA LYS A 264 -13.80 32.64 8.29
C LYS A 264 -13.54 31.65 9.42
N GLY A 265 -12.43 31.81 10.12
CA GLY A 265 -12.07 30.97 11.28
C GLY A 265 -10.68 30.34 11.14
N GLY A 266 -10.47 29.17 11.72
CA GLY A 266 -9.19 28.45 11.69
C GLY A 266 -9.13 27.43 10.56
N GLY A 267 -8.18 27.56 9.64
CA GLY A 267 -7.92 26.56 8.60
C GLY A 267 -7.21 25.33 9.19
N GLY A 268 -7.74 24.13 8.89
CA GLY A 268 -7.17 22.87 9.36
C GLY A 268 -5.89 22.49 8.63
N GLN A 269 -5.30 21.37 9.04
CA GLN A 269 -4.10 20.78 8.42
C GLN A 269 -4.29 20.63 6.90
N SER A 270 -3.28 21.05 6.10
CA SER A 270 -3.30 20.98 4.63
C SER A 270 -4.45 21.75 3.98
N PHE A 271 -4.86 22.88 4.57
CA PHE A 271 -5.90 23.73 4.02
C PHE A 271 -5.56 24.19 2.60
N GLY A 272 -6.48 24.02 1.65
CA GLY A 272 -6.25 24.37 0.25
C GLY A 272 -5.24 23.50 -0.49
N ALA A 273 -4.97 22.28 0.00
CA ALA A 273 -4.03 21.38 -0.67
C ALA A 273 -4.50 21.00 -2.08
N PHE A 274 -3.57 21.01 -3.04
CA PHE A 274 -3.74 20.60 -4.44
C PHE A 274 -4.82 21.35 -5.22
N ILE A 275 -5.31 22.48 -4.75
CA ILE A 275 -6.38 23.21 -5.47
C ILE A 275 -5.90 23.65 -6.87
N PRO A 276 -6.74 23.40 -7.91
CA PRO A 276 -6.40 23.66 -9.30
C PRO A 276 -6.72 25.09 -9.72
N LYS A 277 -6.25 25.45 -10.90
CA LYS A 277 -6.63 26.70 -11.57
C LYS A 277 -8.15 26.85 -11.64
N GLY A 278 -8.63 28.09 -11.44
CA GLY A 278 -10.06 28.43 -11.40
C GLY A 278 -10.68 28.40 -10.00
N LEU A 279 -10.01 27.80 -9.01
CA LEU A 279 -10.44 27.82 -7.62
C LEU A 279 -9.64 28.81 -6.79
N THR A 280 -10.32 29.72 -6.12
CA THR A 280 -9.76 30.68 -5.18
C THR A 280 -10.36 30.44 -3.80
N ILE A 281 -9.54 30.30 -2.78
CA ILE A 281 -9.96 30.21 -1.39
C ILE A 281 -9.34 31.37 -0.59
N ARG A 282 -10.20 32.12 0.08
CA ARG A 282 -9.83 33.26 0.94
C ARG A 282 -10.12 32.88 2.39
N LEU A 283 -9.10 32.91 3.24
CA LEU A 283 -9.24 32.63 4.68
C LEU A 283 -9.03 33.92 5.47
N THR A 284 -10.06 34.34 6.19
CA THR A 284 -9.93 35.37 7.24
C THR A 284 -9.77 34.65 8.57
N GLY A 285 -8.54 34.60 9.05
CA GLY A 285 -8.13 33.83 10.23
C GLY A 285 -6.70 33.34 10.17
N ASP A 286 -6.45 32.19 10.74
CA ASP A 286 -5.16 31.49 10.75
C ASP A 286 -5.28 30.07 10.12
N SER A 287 -4.19 29.40 9.89
CA SER A 287 -4.17 28.03 9.35
C SER A 287 -3.07 27.20 9.98
N ASN A 288 -3.33 25.89 10.06
CA ASN A 288 -2.36 24.88 10.47
C ASN A 288 -1.34 24.60 9.36
N ASP A 289 -0.42 23.66 9.62
CA ASP A 289 0.66 23.26 8.73
C ASP A 289 0.19 22.81 7.34
N TYR A 290 1.10 22.87 6.38
CA TYR A 290 0.91 22.49 4.98
C TYR A 290 -0.19 23.28 4.25
N PHE A 291 -0.39 24.55 4.63
CA PHE A 291 -1.24 25.47 3.88
C PHE A 291 -0.82 25.51 2.41
N GLY A 292 -1.75 25.19 1.51
CA GLY A 292 -1.47 25.14 0.08
C GLY A 292 -0.51 24.03 -0.38
N LYS A 293 -0.37 22.93 0.38
CA LYS A 293 0.45 21.79 -0.03
C LYS A 293 0.13 21.37 -1.47
N GLY A 294 1.16 21.33 -2.36
CA GLY A 294 0.98 20.91 -3.74
C GLY A 294 0.03 21.80 -4.54
N LEU A 295 -0.05 23.10 -4.24
CA LEU A 295 -0.89 24.08 -4.94
C LEU A 295 -0.69 23.98 -6.47
N SER A 296 -1.78 23.71 -7.19
CA SER A 296 -1.74 23.32 -8.60
C SER A 296 -2.41 24.35 -9.54
N GLY A 297 -2.12 25.65 -9.32
CA GLY A 297 -2.63 26.75 -10.14
C GLY A 297 -3.85 27.48 -9.57
N GLY A 298 -4.39 27.03 -8.43
CA GLY A 298 -5.40 27.75 -7.65
C GLY A 298 -4.80 28.95 -6.91
N LYS A 299 -5.65 29.75 -6.28
CA LYS A 299 -5.25 30.89 -5.44
C LYS A 299 -5.63 30.65 -3.99
N LEU A 300 -4.68 30.88 -3.10
CA LEU A 300 -4.89 30.89 -1.65
C LEU A 300 -4.53 32.25 -1.07
N ILE A 301 -5.42 32.81 -0.30
CA ILE A 301 -5.26 34.12 0.35
C ILE A 301 -5.59 33.92 1.83
N VAL A 302 -4.69 34.32 2.71
CA VAL A 302 -4.94 34.36 4.15
C VAL A 302 -4.73 35.78 4.67
N ALA A 303 -5.66 36.24 5.48
CA ALA A 303 -5.59 37.54 6.15
C ALA A 303 -6.01 37.40 7.61
N PRO A 304 -5.38 38.16 8.54
CA PRO A 304 -5.83 38.20 9.92
C PRO A 304 -7.28 38.71 9.99
N PRO A 305 -8.04 38.34 11.04
CA PRO A 305 -9.35 38.94 11.27
C PRO A 305 -9.18 40.47 11.49
N GLU A 306 -10.16 41.22 11.03
CA GLU A 306 -10.24 42.64 11.40
C GLU A 306 -10.51 42.72 12.90
N ASN A 307 -9.75 43.55 13.63
CA ASN A 307 -9.86 43.76 15.08
C ASN A 307 -11.18 44.45 15.45
#